data_aa2a4cab09c4c3dd2a6bc9685a330710
#
_entry.id   aa2a4cab09c4c3dd2a6bc9685a330710
#
_cell.length_a   1.000
_cell.length_b   1.000
_cell.length_c   1.000
_cell.angle_alpha   90.00
_cell.angle_beta   90.00
_cell.angle_gamma   90.00
#
_symmetry.space_group_name_H-M   'P 1'
#
loop_
_entity.id
_entity.type
_entity.pdbx_description
1 polymer ?
#
loop_
_entity_poly.entity_id
_entity_poly.type
_entity_poly.pdbx_seq_one_letter_code
_entity_poly.pdbx_strand_id
1 'polypeptide(L)'
;MDKKVKGEIIKSGNIVLSGFMGSGKTTVGRRLAAALDMQFVDMDLYIEKKTGMTVKEIFAEYGELHFRALETETVKELAQSNHFVIATGGGTLMQPQNVEGFHQGGGTIYYLDVPLAALQERLKNDKRRPLLQTPDRRAVIERLLNERRPKYLASADVIVDAGAPTVVVVERICALRGEPIEKARRKKPGNTSEKERPQKKRFRRRRRKKGTSPGTPQENS
;
A
#
# COMPACT_ATOMS: atom_id res chain seq x y z
N MET A 1 -30.29 3.81 -5.01
CA MET A 1 -30.46 3.11 -3.71
C MET A 1 -29.33 3.55 -2.83
N ASP A 2 -29.59 4.52 -1.97
CA ASP A 2 -28.62 5.06 -1.03
C ASP A 2 -28.36 4.03 0.06
N LYS A 3 -27.17 3.43 0.06
CA LYS A 3 -26.69 2.68 1.22
C LYS A 3 -26.45 3.71 2.34
N LYS A 4 -27.46 3.85 3.20
CA LYS A 4 -27.35 4.56 4.48
C LYS A 4 -26.11 4.06 5.20
N VAL A 5 -25.19 4.98 5.50
CA VAL A 5 -24.19 4.81 6.56
C VAL A 5 -24.94 4.36 7.79
N LYS A 6 -24.78 3.10 8.22
CA LYS A 6 -25.28 2.66 9.52
C LYS A 6 -24.57 3.50 10.56
N GLY A 7 -25.34 4.27 11.34
CA GLY A 7 -24.83 5.29 12.27
C GLY A 7 -24.18 4.73 13.54
N GLU A 8 -23.24 3.82 13.39
CA GLU A 8 -22.31 3.46 14.46
C GLU A 8 -20.96 4.08 14.18
N ILE A 9 -20.52 4.95 15.10
CA ILE A 9 -19.21 5.57 15.06
C ILE A 9 -18.17 4.45 15.24
N ILE A 10 -17.54 4.03 14.12
CA ILE A 10 -16.53 2.97 14.10
C ILE A 10 -15.21 3.57 14.62
N LYS A 11 -14.99 3.51 15.93
CA LYS A 11 -13.81 4.09 16.60
C LYS A 11 -12.62 3.14 16.76
N SER A 12 -12.77 1.85 16.53
CA SER A 12 -11.75 0.84 16.78
C SER A 12 -11.39 0.06 15.50
N GLY A 13 -10.18 -0.49 15.47
CA GLY A 13 -9.70 -1.32 14.36
C GLY A 13 -8.92 -0.57 13.29
N ASN A 14 -8.50 -1.32 12.28
CA ASN A 14 -7.72 -0.80 11.17
C ASN A 14 -8.57 0.03 10.20
N ILE A 15 -7.97 1.04 9.60
CA ILE A 15 -8.56 1.81 8.49
C ILE A 15 -7.98 1.24 7.20
N VAL A 16 -8.81 0.62 6.38
CA VAL A 16 -8.40 0.02 5.11
C VAL A 16 -8.81 0.96 3.97
N LEU A 17 -7.84 1.54 3.27
CA LEU A 17 -8.09 2.44 2.16
C LEU A 17 -8.12 1.66 0.84
N SER A 18 -9.25 1.70 0.18
CA SER A 18 -9.53 1.11 -1.13
C SER A 18 -9.69 2.18 -2.21
N GLY A 19 -9.52 1.81 -3.46
CA GLY A 19 -9.79 2.70 -4.58
C GLY A 19 -8.88 2.46 -5.78
N PHE A 20 -9.27 3.07 -6.89
CA PHE A 20 -8.56 2.97 -8.15
C PHE A 20 -7.12 3.51 -8.07
N MET A 21 -6.29 3.14 -9.05
CA MET A 21 -4.98 3.78 -9.19
C MET A 21 -5.13 5.30 -9.34
N GLY A 22 -4.27 6.09 -8.68
CA GLY A 22 -4.40 7.55 -8.68
C GLY A 22 -5.46 8.11 -7.72
N SER A 23 -6.20 7.29 -6.97
CA SER A 23 -7.19 7.78 -5.99
C SER A 23 -6.55 8.46 -4.77
N GLY A 24 -5.24 8.26 -4.55
CA GLY A 24 -4.50 8.93 -3.48
C GLY A 24 -4.35 8.14 -2.19
N LYS A 25 -4.61 6.81 -2.17
CA LYS A 25 -4.53 5.95 -0.98
C LYS A 25 -3.29 6.17 -0.14
N THR A 26 -2.11 6.11 -0.74
CA THR A 26 -0.83 6.29 -0.04
C THR A 26 -0.70 7.70 0.55
N THR A 27 -1.11 8.75 -0.19
CA THR A 27 -1.00 10.14 0.26
C THR A 27 -2.02 10.45 1.36
N VAL A 28 -3.27 10.03 1.18
CA VAL A 28 -4.33 10.16 2.18
C VAL A 28 -3.97 9.33 3.42
N GLY A 29 -3.53 8.08 3.22
CA GLY A 29 -3.23 7.15 4.30
C GLY A 29 -2.13 7.66 5.21
N ARG A 30 -1.02 8.17 4.68
CA ARG A 30 0.06 8.75 5.49
C ARG A 30 -0.41 9.95 6.32
N ARG A 31 -1.21 10.83 5.72
CA ARG A 31 -1.74 12.00 6.44
C ARG A 31 -2.77 11.61 7.49
N LEU A 32 -3.64 10.66 7.15
CA LEU A 32 -4.65 10.14 8.06
C LEU A 32 -4.01 9.44 9.26
N ALA A 33 -3.01 8.57 9.03
CA ALA A 33 -2.25 7.92 10.08
C ALA A 33 -1.59 8.92 11.03
N ALA A 34 -0.95 9.97 10.48
CA ALA A 34 -0.36 11.04 11.28
C ALA A 34 -1.41 11.83 12.08
N ALA A 35 -2.60 12.06 11.50
CA ALA A 35 -3.68 12.79 12.17
C ALA A 35 -4.29 12.00 13.33
N LEU A 36 -4.41 10.68 13.18
CA LEU A 36 -5.04 9.77 14.15
C LEU A 36 -4.03 9.11 15.10
N ASP A 37 -2.74 9.40 14.95
CA ASP A 37 -1.64 8.76 15.71
C ASP A 37 -1.56 7.25 15.48
N MET A 38 -1.90 6.80 14.26
CA MET A 38 -1.87 5.41 13.81
C MET A 38 -0.62 5.13 12.97
N GLN A 39 -0.26 3.86 12.80
CA GLN A 39 0.80 3.46 11.87
C GLN A 39 0.27 3.39 10.44
N PHE A 40 1.11 3.78 9.48
CA PHE A 40 0.78 3.68 8.05
C PHE A 40 1.45 2.48 7.41
N VAL A 41 0.67 1.67 6.68
CA VAL A 41 1.15 0.54 5.88
C VAL A 41 0.68 0.72 4.43
N ASP A 42 1.61 0.65 3.49
CA ASP A 42 1.33 0.46 2.06
C ASP A 42 1.56 -1.01 1.74
N MET A 43 0.53 -1.73 1.31
CA MET A 43 0.59 -3.18 1.13
C MET A 43 1.58 -3.59 0.04
N ASP A 44 1.67 -2.82 -1.05
CA ASP A 44 2.62 -3.13 -2.12
C ASP A 44 4.05 -3.04 -1.58
N LEU A 45 4.40 -1.97 -0.85
CA LEU A 45 5.71 -1.81 -0.22
C LEU A 45 5.98 -2.84 0.90
N TYR A 46 4.94 -3.27 1.61
CA TYR A 46 5.06 -4.31 2.62
C TYR A 46 5.46 -5.66 2.00
N ILE A 47 4.80 -6.04 0.91
CA ILE A 47 5.11 -7.26 0.14
C ILE A 47 6.53 -7.17 -0.44
N GLU A 48 6.92 -6.04 -1.04
CA GLU A 48 8.26 -5.84 -1.57
C GLU A 48 9.34 -6.00 -0.49
N LYS A 49 9.12 -5.42 0.69
CA LYS A 49 10.04 -5.57 1.82
C LYS A 49 10.15 -7.01 2.32
N LYS A 50 9.03 -7.74 2.36
CA LYS A 50 8.95 -9.13 2.82
C LYS A 50 9.63 -10.10 1.86
N THR A 51 9.43 -9.89 0.56
CA THR A 51 9.96 -10.78 -0.49
C THR A 51 11.36 -10.40 -0.96
N GLY A 52 11.78 -9.16 -0.73
CA GLY A 52 13.03 -8.61 -1.29
C GLY A 52 12.93 -8.27 -2.78
N MET A 53 11.76 -8.38 -3.39
CA MET A 53 11.48 -8.17 -4.81
C MET A 53 10.47 -7.06 -5.00
N THR A 54 10.59 -6.30 -6.09
CA THR A 54 9.55 -5.35 -6.48
C THR A 54 8.30 -6.07 -6.97
N VAL A 55 7.12 -5.44 -6.84
CA VAL A 55 5.87 -5.97 -7.40
C VAL A 55 6.02 -6.36 -8.87
N LYS A 56 6.75 -5.55 -9.66
CA LYS A 56 7.01 -5.82 -11.07
C LYS A 56 7.80 -7.11 -11.28
N GLU A 57 8.84 -7.36 -10.48
CA GLU A 57 9.65 -8.58 -10.54
C GLU A 57 8.83 -9.79 -10.14
N ILE A 58 8.01 -9.70 -9.09
CA ILE A 58 7.12 -10.80 -8.67
C ILE A 58 6.15 -11.18 -9.80
N PHE A 59 5.54 -10.19 -10.46
CA PHE A 59 4.66 -10.45 -11.61
C PHE A 59 5.40 -11.11 -12.78
N ALA A 60 6.63 -10.68 -13.06
CA ALA A 60 7.42 -11.19 -14.17
C ALA A 60 7.90 -12.63 -13.93
N GLU A 61 8.29 -12.96 -12.70
CA GLU A 61 8.90 -14.24 -12.35
C GLU A 61 7.87 -15.29 -11.93
N TYR A 62 6.86 -14.88 -11.12
CA TYR A 62 5.90 -15.84 -10.53
C TYR A 62 4.46 -15.64 -11.02
N GLY A 63 4.18 -14.58 -11.76
CA GLY A 63 2.87 -14.29 -12.30
C GLY A 63 1.85 -13.71 -11.32
N GLU A 64 0.66 -13.41 -11.84
CA GLU A 64 -0.39 -12.74 -11.08
C GLU A 64 -0.93 -13.58 -9.93
N LEU A 65 -1.13 -14.89 -10.14
CA LEU A 65 -1.69 -15.77 -9.10
C LEU A 65 -0.85 -15.80 -7.84
N HIS A 66 0.48 -15.83 -8.00
CA HIS A 66 1.41 -15.79 -6.88
C HIS A 66 1.32 -14.46 -6.13
N PHE A 67 1.30 -13.34 -6.85
CA PHE A 67 1.14 -12.03 -6.23
C PHE A 67 -0.17 -11.92 -5.44
N ARG A 68 -1.29 -12.45 -5.98
CA ARG A 68 -2.58 -12.49 -5.27
C ARG A 68 -2.53 -13.34 -3.99
N ALA A 69 -1.77 -14.43 -3.99
CA ALA A 69 -1.54 -15.22 -2.78
C ALA A 69 -0.78 -14.42 -1.72
N LEU A 70 0.26 -13.67 -2.12
CA LEU A 70 1.02 -12.77 -1.23
C LEU A 70 0.15 -11.64 -0.67
N GLU A 71 -0.74 -11.05 -1.49
CA GLU A 71 -1.72 -10.07 -1.00
C GLU A 71 -2.62 -10.69 0.09
N THR A 72 -3.14 -11.90 -0.14
CA THR A 72 -4.02 -12.58 0.82
C THR A 72 -3.30 -12.93 2.12
N GLU A 73 -2.05 -13.38 2.05
CA GLU A 73 -1.23 -13.64 3.23
C GLU A 73 -0.98 -12.34 4.02
N THR A 74 -0.65 -11.26 3.32
CA THR A 74 -0.45 -9.94 3.93
C THR A 74 -1.72 -9.41 4.60
N VAL A 75 -2.90 -9.63 4.01
CA VAL A 75 -4.18 -9.29 4.64
C VAL A 75 -4.34 -10.02 5.96
N LYS A 76 -4.09 -11.34 6.00
CA LYS A 76 -4.17 -12.14 7.23
C LYS A 76 -3.24 -11.64 8.32
N GLU A 77 -2.01 -11.28 7.97
CA GLU A 77 -1.04 -10.71 8.91
C GLU A 77 -1.50 -9.36 9.47
N LEU A 78 -1.90 -8.43 8.60
CA LEU A 78 -2.31 -7.09 9.01
C LEU A 78 -3.65 -7.08 9.77
N ALA A 79 -4.52 -8.04 9.49
CA ALA A 79 -5.79 -8.20 10.20
C ALA A 79 -5.64 -8.68 11.65
N GLN A 80 -4.52 -9.32 12.00
CA GLN A 80 -4.21 -9.73 13.37
C GLN A 80 -3.74 -8.56 14.25
N SER A 81 -3.45 -7.41 13.65
CA SER A 81 -2.96 -6.22 14.33
C SER A 81 -4.01 -5.12 14.28
N ASN A 82 -3.91 -4.18 15.21
CA ASN A 82 -4.78 -3.01 15.27
C ASN A 82 -3.97 -1.73 15.10
N HIS A 83 -4.68 -0.62 14.86
CA HIS A 83 -4.09 0.71 14.86
C HIS A 83 -3.28 1.04 13.60
N PHE A 84 -3.66 0.42 12.47
CA PHE A 84 -3.07 0.72 11.16
C PHE A 84 -4.03 1.48 10.25
N VAL A 85 -3.46 2.40 9.46
CA VAL A 85 -4.05 2.89 8.22
C VAL A 85 -3.37 2.13 7.08
N ILE A 86 -4.10 1.27 6.40
CA ILE A 86 -3.62 0.36 5.38
C ILE A 86 -4.03 0.87 4.00
N ALA A 87 -3.07 1.20 3.13
CA ALA A 87 -3.34 1.46 1.73
C ALA A 87 -3.22 0.14 0.94
N THR A 88 -4.33 -0.35 0.40
CA THR A 88 -4.35 -1.60 -0.36
C THR A 88 -3.80 -1.42 -1.78
N GLY A 89 -3.30 -2.50 -2.38
CA GLY A 89 -3.09 -2.59 -3.82
C GLY A 89 -4.42 -2.41 -4.58
N GLY A 90 -4.35 -1.97 -5.84
CA GLY A 90 -5.57 -1.71 -6.63
C GLY A 90 -6.42 -2.96 -6.93
N GLY A 91 -5.86 -4.15 -6.75
CA GLY A 91 -6.53 -5.44 -6.98
C GLY A 91 -6.84 -6.22 -5.71
N THR A 92 -6.32 -5.84 -4.56
CA THR A 92 -6.42 -6.60 -3.30
C THR A 92 -7.86 -6.92 -2.93
N LEU A 93 -8.75 -5.94 -2.97
CA LEU A 93 -10.17 -6.10 -2.61
C LEU A 93 -11.06 -6.60 -3.79
N MET A 94 -10.45 -7.00 -4.91
CA MET A 94 -11.14 -7.75 -5.95
C MET A 94 -11.35 -9.22 -5.51
N GLN A 95 -10.63 -9.68 -4.51
CA GLN A 95 -10.71 -11.01 -3.92
C GLN A 95 -11.63 -10.95 -2.69
N PRO A 96 -12.79 -11.65 -2.68
CA PRO A 96 -13.74 -11.62 -1.55
C PRO A 96 -13.11 -12.04 -0.21
N GLN A 97 -12.20 -13.02 -0.23
CA GLN A 97 -11.50 -13.48 0.97
C GLN A 97 -10.66 -12.39 1.65
N ASN A 98 -10.16 -11.42 0.88
CA ASN A 98 -9.38 -10.31 1.44
C ASN A 98 -10.29 -9.28 2.12
N VAL A 99 -11.48 -9.05 1.57
CA VAL A 99 -12.53 -8.23 2.19
C VAL A 99 -12.94 -8.84 3.53
N GLU A 100 -13.26 -10.13 3.51
CA GLU A 100 -13.62 -10.89 4.71
C GLU A 100 -12.50 -10.89 5.75
N GLY A 101 -11.25 -11.11 5.33
CA GLY A 101 -10.08 -11.10 6.22
C GLY A 101 -9.93 -9.76 6.96
N PHE A 102 -10.11 -8.63 6.29
CA PHE A 102 -10.09 -7.33 6.96
C PHE A 102 -11.25 -7.14 7.92
N HIS A 103 -12.48 -7.58 7.56
CA HIS A 103 -13.64 -7.48 8.44
C HIS A 103 -13.49 -8.35 9.70
N GLN A 104 -12.97 -9.58 9.56
CA GLN A 104 -12.70 -10.46 10.70
C GLN A 104 -11.69 -9.87 11.69
N GLY A 105 -10.71 -9.10 11.17
CA GLY A 105 -9.77 -8.32 11.98
C GLY A 105 -10.33 -7.00 12.52
N GLY A 106 -11.63 -6.74 12.40
CA GLY A 106 -12.25 -5.48 12.84
C GLY A 106 -11.88 -4.25 12.01
N GLY A 107 -11.33 -4.46 10.81
CA GLY A 107 -10.98 -3.38 9.88
C GLY A 107 -12.22 -2.80 9.20
N THR A 108 -12.20 -1.49 8.95
CA THR A 108 -13.23 -0.79 8.18
C THR A 108 -12.68 -0.35 6.84
N ILE A 109 -13.38 -0.68 5.76
CA ILE A 109 -12.97 -0.43 4.37
C ILE A 109 -13.56 0.90 3.89
N TYR A 110 -12.68 1.87 3.63
CA TYR A 110 -12.99 3.18 3.07
C TYR A 110 -12.66 3.20 1.57
N TYR A 111 -13.66 3.27 0.72
CA TYR A 111 -13.46 3.45 -0.71
C TYR A 111 -13.27 4.92 -1.05
N LEU A 112 -12.10 5.28 -1.57
CA LEU A 112 -11.80 6.61 -2.09
C LEU A 112 -12.35 6.75 -3.51
N ASP A 113 -13.58 7.20 -3.64
CA ASP A 113 -14.25 7.42 -4.94
C ASP A 113 -13.77 8.73 -5.54
N VAL A 114 -13.14 8.64 -6.71
CA VAL A 114 -12.58 9.79 -7.43
C VAL A 114 -13.23 9.85 -8.80
N PRO A 115 -13.76 11.01 -9.22
CA PRO A 115 -14.33 11.20 -10.55
C PRO A 115 -13.35 10.86 -11.66
N LEU A 116 -13.82 10.25 -12.76
CA LEU A 116 -13.03 9.83 -13.91
C LEU A 116 -12.11 10.95 -14.42
N ALA A 117 -12.66 12.16 -14.60
CA ALA A 117 -11.89 13.30 -15.09
C ALA A 117 -10.69 13.63 -14.17
N ALA A 118 -10.87 13.56 -12.85
CA ALA A 118 -9.77 13.78 -11.89
C ALA A 118 -8.72 12.67 -11.93
N LEU A 119 -9.15 11.42 -12.13
CA LEU A 119 -8.20 10.29 -12.32
C LEU A 119 -7.39 10.44 -13.61
N GLN A 120 -8.06 10.80 -14.71
CA GLN A 120 -7.39 11.03 -16.00
C GLN A 120 -6.34 12.15 -15.89
N GLU A 121 -6.67 13.24 -15.19
CA GLU A 121 -5.74 14.35 -14.95
C GLU A 121 -4.56 13.91 -14.05
N ARG A 122 -4.82 13.22 -12.94
CA ARG A 122 -3.77 12.73 -12.03
C ARG A 122 -2.83 11.72 -12.68
N LEU A 123 -3.32 10.95 -13.65
CA LEU A 123 -2.59 9.86 -14.30
C LEU A 123 -2.01 10.23 -15.68
N LYS A 124 -2.26 11.44 -16.18
CA LYS A 124 -1.86 11.84 -17.54
C LYS A 124 -0.36 11.65 -17.84
N ASN A 125 0.50 11.87 -16.85
CA ASN A 125 1.95 11.78 -16.96
C ASN A 125 2.55 10.58 -16.21
N ASP A 126 1.73 9.62 -15.78
CA ASP A 126 2.22 8.46 -15.03
C ASP A 126 3.00 7.50 -15.95
N LYS A 127 4.30 7.34 -15.68
CA LYS A 127 5.20 6.45 -16.41
C LYS A 127 5.50 5.15 -15.68
N ARG A 128 5.01 5.00 -14.44
CA ARG A 128 5.32 3.85 -13.58
C ARG A 128 4.42 2.64 -13.83
N ARG A 129 3.20 2.88 -14.35
CA ARG A 129 2.19 1.83 -14.52
C ARG A 129 2.21 1.26 -15.95
N PRO A 130 2.56 -0.04 -16.14
CA PRO A 130 2.60 -0.66 -17.45
C PRO A 130 1.26 -0.56 -18.22
N LEU A 131 0.13 -0.73 -17.54
CA LEU A 131 -1.21 -0.65 -18.11
C LEU A 131 -1.55 0.73 -18.72
N LEU A 132 -0.83 1.77 -18.34
CA LEU A 132 -1.03 3.13 -18.84
C LEU A 132 0.00 3.55 -19.91
N GLN A 133 0.89 2.64 -20.32
CA GLN A 133 1.86 2.87 -21.38
C GLN A 133 1.22 2.55 -22.75
N THR A 134 0.20 3.30 -23.11
CA THR A 134 -0.61 3.13 -24.32
C THR A 134 -0.96 4.50 -24.91
N PRO A 135 -1.13 4.61 -26.23
CA PRO A 135 -1.58 5.86 -26.86
C PRO A 135 -2.94 6.34 -26.34
N ASP A 136 -3.87 5.41 -26.09
CA ASP A 136 -5.21 5.74 -25.60
C ASP A 136 -5.35 5.49 -24.09
N ARG A 137 -4.51 6.17 -23.32
CA ARG A 137 -4.50 6.09 -21.85
C ARG A 137 -5.85 6.44 -21.22
N ARG A 138 -6.58 7.43 -21.80
CA ARG A 138 -7.86 7.89 -21.24
C ARG A 138 -8.92 6.79 -21.30
N ALA A 139 -9.09 6.15 -22.46
CA ALA A 139 -10.01 5.05 -22.62
C ALA A 139 -9.64 3.84 -21.75
N VAL A 140 -8.35 3.55 -21.60
CA VAL A 140 -7.89 2.47 -20.68
C VAL A 140 -8.26 2.77 -19.23
N ILE A 141 -8.06 4.02 -18.76
CA ILE A 141 -8.45 4.42 -17.39
C ILE A 141 -9.95 4.26 -17.21
N GLU A 142 -10.75 4.75 -18.16
CA GLU A 142 -12.22 4.67 -18.10
C GLU A 142 -12.70 3.22 -18.07
N ARG A 143 -12.25 2.39 -19.01
CA ARG A 143 -12.60 0.97 -19.06
C ARG A 143 -12.27 0.25 -17.75
N LEU A 144 -11.03 0.40 -17.24
CA LEU A 144 -10.61 -0.24 -16.00
C LEU A 144 -11.36 0.29 -14.78
N LEU A 145 -11.70 1.58 -14.76
CA LEU A 145 -12.51 2.15 -13.68
C LEU A 145 -13.93 1.56 -13.70
N ASN A 146 -14.57 1.52 -14.87
CA ASN A 146 -15.93 0.97 -15.03
C ASN A 146 -15.99 -0.51 -14.64
N GLU A 147 -14.96 -1.29 -14.98
CA GLU A 147 -14.84 -2.70 -14.61
C GLU A 147 -14.68 -2.89 -13.09
N ARG A 148 -13.88 -2.03 -12.43
CA ARG A 148 -13.50 -2.24 -11.02
C ARG A 148 -14.37 -1.50 -10.02
N ARG A 149 -14.96 -0.37 -10.40
CA ARG A 149 -15.77 0.47 -9.51
C ARG A 149 -16.93 -0.28 -8.83
N PRO A 150 -17.69 -1.17 -9.52
CA PRO A 150 -18.73 -1.94 -8.86
C PRO A 150 -18.19 -2.82 -7.72
N LYS A 151 -17.00 -3.42 -7.90
CA LYS A 151 -16.36 -4.25 -6.88
C LYS A 151 -15.86 -3.43 -5.70
N TYR A 152 -15.28 -2.23 -5.94
CA TYR A 152 -14.91 -1.31 -4.85
C TYR A 152 -16.12 -0.88 -4.05
N LEU A 153 -17.24 -0.55 -4.72
CA LEU A 153 -18.48 -0.17 -4.04
C LEU A 153 -19.07 -1.34 -3.22
N ALA A 154 -18.97 -2.56 -3.74
CA ALA A 154 -19.48 -3.76 -3.04
C ALA A 154 -18.67 -4.12 -1.79
N SER A 155 -17.35 -3.88 -1.82
CA SER A 155 -16.42 -4.17 -0.70
C SER A 155 -16.35 -3.05 0.34
N ALA A 156 -16.89 -1.86 0.06
CA ALA A 156 -16.76 -0.70 0.93
C ALA A 156 -17.78 -0.68 2.06
N ASP A 157 -17.33 -0.39 3.26
CA ASP A 157 -18.19 -0.02 4.40
C ASP A 157 -18.54 1.46 4.34
N VAL A 158 -17.58 2.28 3.89
CA VAL A 158 -17.71 3.73 3.80
C VAL A 158 -17.22 4.21 2.43
N ILE A 159 -18.04 5.01 1.75
CA ILE A 159 -17.65 5.66 0.50
C ILE A 159 -17.26 7.11 0.80
N VAL A 160 -16.04 7.49 0.37
CA VAL A 160 -15.49 8.83 0.58
C VAL A 160 -15.28 9.50 -0.76
N ASP A 161 -15.92 10.64 -1.01
CA ASP A 161 -15.60 11.50 -2.15
C ASP A 161 -14.17 12.02 -2.02
N ALA A 162 -13.29 11.49 -2.85
CA ALA A 162 -11.85 11.78 -2.87
C ALA A 162 -11.42 12.58 -4.12
N GLY A 163 -12.36 13.24 -4.78
CA GLY A 163 -12.10 14.23 -5.84
C GLY A 163 -11.43 15.50 -5.32
N ALA A 164 -11.64 15.82 -4.05
CA ALA A 164 -11.12 17.00 -3.36
C ALA A 164 -9.60 16.90 -3.02
N PRO A 165 -8.97 18.01 -2.58
CA PRO A 165 -7.60 18.00 -2.03
C PRO A 165 -7.44 17.04 -0.85
N THR A 166 -6.25 16.45 -0.71
CA THR A 166 -5.96 15.40 0.31
C THR A 166 -6.35 15.81 1.73
N VAL A 167 -6.18 17.08 2.11
CA VAL A 167 -6.54 17.56 3.45
C VAL A 167 -8.04 17.41 3.69
N VAL A 168 -8.84 17.80 2.70
CA VAL A 168 -10.31 17.70 2.78
C VAL A 168 -10.76 16.24 2.86
N VAL A 169 -10.11 15.34 2.10
CA VAL A 169 -10.41 13.90 2.16
C VAL A 169 -10.10 13.33 3.55
N VAL A 170 -8.96 13.72 4.14
CA VAL A 170 -8.59 13.30 5.51
C VAL A 170 -9.61 13.83 6.52
N GLU A 171 -10.00 15.11 6.43
CA GLU A 171 -11.03 15.70 7.31
C GLU A 171 -12.38 14.96 7.19
N ARG A 172 -12.80 14.58 5.98
CA ARG A 172 -14.01 13.77 5.76
C ARG A 172 -13.95 12.42 6.46
N ILE A 173 -12.82 11.71 6.35
CA ILE A 173 -12.65 10.41 7.00
C ILE A 173 -12.65 10.57 8.52
N CYS A 174 -11.95 11.56 9.08
CA CYS A 174 -11.97 11.86 10.50
C CYS A 174 -13.39 12.16 11.02
N ALA A 175 -14.15 12.98 10.28
CA ALA A 175 -15.54 13.30 10.63
C ALA A 175 -16.45 12.05 10.63
N LEU A 176 -16.31 11.18 9.62
CA LEU A 176 -17.06 9.92 9.53
C LEU A 176 -16.73 8.94 10.67
N ARG A 177 -15.54 9.05 11.26
CA ARG A 177 -15.13 8.29 12.45
C ARG A 177 -15.50 8.96 13.78
N GLY A 178 -16.07 10.16 13.75
CA GLY A 178 -16.30 10.96 14.94
C GLY A 178 -15.02 11.45 15.65
N GLU A 179 -13.91 11.53 14.89
CA GLU A 179 -12.64 12.03 15.42
C GLU A 179 -12.53 13.56 15.27
N PRO A 180 -11.91 14.28 16.25
CA PRO A 180 -11.81 15.73 16.18
C PRO A 180 -10.95 16.16 14.99
N ILE A 181 -11.49 17.02 14.13
CA ILE A 181 -10.80 17.56 12.94
C ILE A 181 -9.53 18.35 13.32
N GLU A 182 -9.46 18.91 14.53
CA GLU A 182 -8.30 19.63 15.03
C GLU A 182 -7.02 18.80 15.08
N LYS A 183 -7.11 17.50 15.36
CA LYS A 183 -5.96 16.59 15.30
C LYS A 183 -5.41 16.47 13.89
N ALA A 184 -6.28 16.46 12.86
CA ALA A 184 -5.90 16.35 11.47
C ALA A 184 -5.14 17.60 10.94
N ARG A 185 -5.40 18.79 11.51
CA ARG A 185 -4.78 20.06 11.10
C ARG A 185 -3.43 20.32 11.76
N ARG A 186 -3.19 19.84 12.99
CA ARG A 186 -2.03 20.19 13.81
C ARG A 186 -0.74 19.44 13.47
N LYS A 187 -0.82 18.22 12.92
CA LYS A 187 0.38 17.46 12.53
C LYS A 187 0.73 17.73 11.06
N LYS A 188 1.66 18.66 10.79
CA LYS A 188 2.43 18.61 9.53
C LYS A 188 3.10 17.25 9.45
N PRO A 189 3.16 16.59 8.26
CA PRO A 189 3.93 15.36 8.13
C PRO A 189 5.37 15.67 8.55
N GLY A 190 5.74 15.20 9.74
CA GLY A 190 7.10 15.26 10.21
C GLY A 190 7.96 14.51 9.19
N ASN A 191 9.05 15.13 8.79
CA ASN A 191 10.08 14.55 7.94
C ASN A 191 10.69 13.34 8.69
N THR A 192 10.02 12.18 8.62
CA THR A 192 10.52 10.91 9.16
C THR A 192 11.46 10.25 8.16
N SER A 193 12.42 11.04 7.67
CA SER A 193 13.59 10.53 6.98
C SER A 193 14.80 11.11 7.71
N GLU A 194 15.30 10.37 8.70
CA GLU A 194 16.68 10.41 9.18
C GLU A 194 16.77 10.05 10.65
N LYS A 195 16.59 8.76 10.94
CA LYS A 195 17.28 8.14 12.09
C LYS A 195 16.95 6.65 12.11
N GLU A 196 17.55 5.95 11.18
CA GLU A 196 18.02 4.57 11.35
C GLU A 196 18.75 4.16 10.08
N ARG A 197 19.94 4.72 9.89
CA ARG A 197 20.95 4.06 9.05
C ARG A 197 21.43 2.88 9.88
N PRO A 198 21.24 1.63 9.42
CA PRO A 198 21.91 0.51 10.06
C PRO A 198 23.41 0.74 9.97
N GLN A 199 24.10 0.76 11.11
CA GLN A 199 25.55 0.81 11.16
C GLN A 199 26.08 -0.36 10.34
N LYS A 200 26.74 -0.05 9.23
CA LYS A 200 27.52 -1.01 8.44
C LYS A 200 28.61 -1.56 9.36
N LYS A 201 28.38 -2.75 9.94
CA LYS A 201 29.46 -3.52 10.55
C LYS A 201 30.53 -3.72 9.49
N ARG A 202 31.66 -3.00 9.65
CA ARG A 202 32.89 -3.19 8.87
C ARG A 202 33.37 -4.62 9.10
N PHE A 203 33.07 -5.52 8.16
CA PHE A 203 33.74 -6.80 8.09
C PHE A 203 35.20 -6.53 7.77
N ARG A 204 36.07 -6.62 8.80
CA ARG A 204 37.53 -6.65 8.69
C ARG A 204 37.90 -7.89 7.88
N ARG A 205 38.19 -7.72 6.58
CA ARG A 205 38.85 -8.75 5.77
C ARG A 205 40.21 -9.09 6.42
N ARG A 206 40.28 -10.21 7.09
CA ARG A 206 41.56 -10.84 7.48
C ARG A 206 42.29 -11.19 6.20
N ARG A 207 43.36 -10.45 5.91
CA ARG A 207 44.39 -10.82 4.92
C ARG A 207 44.98 -12.16 5.32
N ARG A 208 44.67 -13.20 4.55
CA ARG A 208 45.42 -14.46 4.60
C ARG A 208 46.81 -14.17 4.04
N LYS A 209 47.84 -14.28 4.90
CA LYS A 209 49.26 -14.34 4.51
C LYS A 209 49.46 -15.57 3.63
N LYS A 210 50.02 -15.35 2.42
CA LYS A 210 50.62 -16.42 1.61
C LYS A 210 51.80 -17.02 2.39
N GLY A 211 51.65 -18.26 2.74
CA GLY A 211 52.78 -19.07 3.20
C GLY A 211 53.52 -19.62 1.98
N THR A 212 54.80 -19.44 2.01
CA THR A 212 55.85 -19.86 1.09
C THR A 212 55.91 -21.39 0.97
N SER A 213 56.05 -21.88 -0.23
CA SER A 213 56.40 -23.25 -0.55
C SER A 213 57.83 -23.57 -0.13
N PRO A 214 58.12 -24.80 0.24
CA PRO A 214 59.46 -25.37 0.00
C PRO A 214 59.40 -26.63 -0.88
N GLY A 215 60.21 -26.58 -1.92
CA GLY A 215 61.22 -27.55 -2.24
C GLY A 215 60.80 -28.98 -2.58
N THR A 216 60.95 -29.28 -3.85
CA THR A 216 61.09 -30.63 -4.41
C THR A 216 62.35 -31.28 -3.91
N PRO A 217 62.44 -32.63 -3.74
CA PRO A 217 63.58 -33.36 -4.19
C PRO A 217 63.25 -34.36 -5.32
N GLN A 218 64.17 -34.40 -6.28
CA GLN A 218 64.34 -35.47 -7.22
C GLN A 218 64.90 -36.73 -6.51
N GLU A 219 64.54 -37.88 -7.06
CA GLU A 219 65.42 -39.08 -7.24
C GLU A 219 64.56 -40.16 -7.93
N ASN A 220 64.97 -40.52 -9.13
CA ASN A 220 65.76 -41.66 -9.58
C ASN A 220 65.15 -43.05 -9.27
N SER A 221 64.68 -43.66 -10.24
CA SER A 221 65.09 -44.94 -10.91
C SER A 221 63.96 -45.36 -11.87
#